data_4fdc6b831fe096e14c7a768e2322c464
#
_entry.id   4fdc6b831fe096e14c7a768e2322c464
#
_cell.length_a   1.000
_cell.length_b   1.000
_cell.length_c   1.000
_cell.angle_alpha   90.00
_cell.angle_beta   90.00
_cell.angle_gamma   90.00
#
_symmetry.space_group_name_H-M   'P 1'
#
loop_
_entity.id
_entity.type
_entity.pdbx_description
1 polymer ?
#
loop_
_entity_poly.entity_id
_entity_poly.type
_entity_poly.pdbx_seq_one_letter_code
_entity_poly.pdbx_strand_id
1 'polypeptide(L)'
;MKKILTPLAKKLRNNSTDAEKHLWYSLRGENLGFKFRRQAVIGRYIVDFVCFEKRLIIELDGGQHAHNLKDDQRTRWLNAQGFDVLRFWDNDVLRNRDGVLQKIIERLHLPLPIPPHKGEGIEPRV
;
A
#
# COMPACT_ATOMS: atom_id res chain seq x y z
N MET A 1 6.68 -19.79 -4.36
CA MET A 1 6.54 -18.45 -4.74
C MET A 1 6.90 -17.46 -3.72
N LYS A 2 6.29 -17.54 -2.57
CA LYS A 2 6.65 -16.62 -1.52
C LYS A 2 8.11 -16.67 -1.15
N LYS A 3 8.70 -17.85 -1.17
CA LYS A 3 10.10 -17.96 -0.80
C LYS A 3 11.01 -17.24 -1.78
N ILE A 4 10.62 -17.18 -3.04
CA ILE A 4 11.42 -16.47 -4.02
C ILE A 4 11.36 -14.97 -3.78
N LEU A 5 10.19 -14.46 -3.43
CA LEU A 5 10.02 -13.01 -3.24
C LEU A 5 10.54 -12.52 -1.90
N THR A 6 10.62 -13.40 -0.89
CA THR A 6 11.04 -12.97 0.43
C THR A 6 12.46 -12.39 0.47
N PRO A 7 13.47 -13.02 -0.17
CA PRO A 7 14.79 -12.41 -0.20
C PRO A 7 14.81 -11.08 -0.95
N LEU A 8 14.02 -10.97 -2.02
CA LEU A 8 13.94 -9.73 -2.76
C LEU A 8 13.32 -8.63 -1.90
N ALA A 9 12.26 -8.95 -1.17
CA ALA A 9 11.62 -7.98 -0.29
C ALA A 9 12.61 -7.50 0.77
N LYS A 10 13.41 -8.39 1.32
CA LYS A 10 14.42 -8.02 2.30
C LYS A 10 15.44 -7.08 1.69
N LYS A 11 15.87 -7.38 0.46
CA LYS A 11 16.83 -6.53 -0.23
C LYS A 11 16.25 -5.14 -0.47
N LEU A 12 14.98 -5.07 -0.85
CA LEU A 12 14.32 -3.80 -1.09
C LEU A 12 14.20 -2.98 0.20
N ARG A 13 13.93 -3.64 1.33
CA ARG A 13 13.89 -2.92 2.60
C ARG A 13 15.25 -2.31 2.93
N ASN A 14 16.32 -3.00 2.59
CA ASN A 14 17.66 -2.49 2.87
C ASN A 14 18.07 -1.38 1.92
N ASN A 15 17.40 -1.26 0.78
CA ASN A 15 17.74 -0.26 -0.23
C ASN A 15 16.56 0.68 -0.49
N SER A 16 15.90 1.10 0.56
CA SER A 16 14.74 1.98 0.42
C SER A 16 15.12 3.34 -0.16
N THR A 17 14.21 3.91 -0.93
CA THR A 17 14.39 5.27 -1.44
C THR A 17 14.24 6.28 -0.31
N ASP A 18 14.61 7.53 -0.57
CA ASP A 18 14.45 8.59 0.43
C ASP A 18 12.99 8.79 0.81
N ALA A 19 12.09 8.78 -0.17
CA ALA A 19 10.67 8.94 0.12
C ALA A 19 10.16 7.79 0.99
N GLU A 20 10.59 6.56 0.70
CA GLU A 20 10.20 5.41 1.49
C GLU A 20 10.69 5.51 2.92
N LYS A 21 11.95 5.91 3.10
CA LYS A 21 12.50 6.08 4.44
C LYS A 21 11.76 7.17 5.21
N HIS A 22 11.45 8.25 4.51
CA HIS A 22 10.77 9.38 5.12
C HIS A 22 9.37 8.98 5.62
N LEU A 23 8.64 8.28 4.78
CA LEU A 23 7.30 7.85 5.17
C LEU A 23 7.36 6.76 6.23
N TRP A 24 8.30 5.83 6.11
CA TRP A 24 8.44 4.75 7.07
C TRP A 24 8.69 5.29 8.48
N TYR A 25 9.45 6.36 8.57
CA TYR A 25 9.71 6.97 9.87
C TYR A 25 8.40 7.36 10.58
N SER A 26 7.40 7.77 9.80
CA SER A 26 6.12 8.15 10.37
C SER A 26 5.18 6.97 10.62
N LEU A 27 5.37 5.88 9.89
CA LEU A 27 4.46 4.73 9.99
C LEU A 27 4.91 3.69 11.00
N ARG A 28 6.22 3.57 11.19
CA ARG A 28 6.76 2.49 12.04
C ARG A 28 6.32 2.63 13.48
N GLY A 29 6.42 1.52 14.20
CA GLY A 29 6.17 1.55 15.63
C GLY A 29 4.75 1.90 16.00
N GLU A 30 3.82 1.67 15.08
CA GLU A 30 2.42 1.98 15.30
C GLU A 30 2.19 3.45 15.62
N ASN A 31 3.03 4.31 15.05
CA ASN A 31 2.91 5.74 15.30
C ASN A 31 1.54 6.32 14.94
N LEU A 32 0.86 5.72 13.96
CA LEU A 32 -0.48 6.15 13.58
C LEU A 32 -1.58 5.32 14.22
N GLY A 33 -1.19 4.47 15.18
CA GLY A 33 -2.17 3.65 15.88
C GLY A 33 -2.35 2.26 15.30
N PHE A 34 -1.70 1.96 14.20
CA PHE A 34 -1.82 0.68 13.53
C PHE A 34 -0.45 0.20 13.08
N LYS A 35 -0.28 -1.11 13.00
CA LYS A 35 0.97 -1.68 12.58
C LYS A 35 1.09 -1.67 11.07
N PHE A 36 2.19 -1.15 10.57
CA PHE A 36 2.51 -1.19 9.16
C PHE A 36 3.75 -2.05 8.93
N ARG A 37 3.80 -2.70 7.79
CA ARG A 37 4.99 -3.40 7.32
C ARG A 37 5.44 -2.77 6.04
N ARG A 38 6.73 -2.78 5.80
CA ARG A 38 7.27 -2.24 4.57
C ARG A 38 7.80 -3.36 3.69
N GLN A 39 7.74 -3.16 2.39
CA GLN A 39 8.22 -4.12 1.41
C GLN A 39 7.72 -5.51 1.73
N ALA A 40 6.41 -5.65 1.75
CA ALA A 40 5.76 -6.88 2.15
C ALA A 40 5.28 -7.66 0.94
N VAL A 41 5.36 -8.98 1.04
CA VAL A 41 4.91 -9.87 -0.04
C VAL A 41 3.43 -10.15 0.13
N ILE A 42 2.65 -9.87 -0.90
CA ILE A 42 1.23 -10.23 -0.95
C ILE A 42 1.01 -10.94 -2.27
N GLY A 43 0.79 -12.25 -2.20
CA GLY A 43 0.70 -13.06 -3.39
C GLY A 43 2.00 -13.03 -4.15
N ARG A 44 1.94 -12.57 -5.39
CA ARG A 44 3.12 -12.46 -6.23
C ARG A 44 3.69 -11.05 -6.29
N TYR A 45 3.16 -10.17 -5.47
CA TYR A 45 3.58 -8.77 -5.51
C TYR A 45 4.29 -8.38 -4.23
N ILE A 46 5.16 -7.38 -4.35
CA ILE A 46 5.77 -6.75 -3.17
C ILE A 46 5.22 -5.35 -3.13
N VAL A 47 4.61 -4.99 -2.00
CA VAL A 47 4.02 -3.67 -1.83
C VAL A 47 4.90 -2.82 -0.93
N ASP A 48 4.87 -1.50 -1.11
CA ASP A 48 5.75 -0.62 -0.34
C ASP A 48 5.40 -0.66 1.14
N PHE A 49 4.14 -0.46 1.47
CA PHE A 49 3.70 -0.50 2.85
C PHE A 49 2.32 -1.14 2.93
N VAL A 50 2.06 -1.86 4.00
CA VAL A 50 0.74 -2.45 4.21
C VAL A 50 0.39 -2.47 5.68
N CYS A 51 -0.87 -2.13 5.96
CA CYS A 51 -1.49 -2.36 7.25
C CYS A 51 -2.49 -3.47 7.06
N PHE A 52 -2.15 -4.66 7.52
CA PHE A 52 -3.03 -5.82 7.32
C PHE A 52 -4.33 -5.68 8.10
N GLU A 53 -4.24 -5.10 9.28
CA GLU A 53 -5.43 -4.92 10.11
C GLU A 53 -6.51 -4.10 9.40
N LYS A 54 -6.09 -3.04 8.70
CA LYS A 54 -7.04 -2.18 7.99
C LYS A 54 -7.09 -2.47 6.51
N ARG A 55 -6.37 -3.47 6.04
CA ARG A 55 -6.35 -3.87 4.64
C ARG A 55 -6.00 -2.68 3.75
N LEU A 56 -5.03 -1.92 4.17
CA LEU A 56 -4.59 -0.73 3.45
C LEU A 56 -3.18 -0.90 2.95
N ILE A 57 -2.98 -0.67 1.66
CA ILE A 57 -1.68 -0.69 1.03
C ILE A 57 -1.34 0.73 0.61
N ILE A 58 -0.09 1.15 0.83
CA ILE A 58 0.38 2.45 0.40
C ILE A 58 1.53 2.23 -0.55
N GLU A 59 1.47 2.88 -1.70
CA GLU A 59 2.49 2.78 -2.72
C GLU A 59 3.02 4.14 -3.07
N LEU A 60 4.33 4.23 -3.24
CA LEU A 60 4.98 5.47 -3.61
C LEU A 60 5.44 5.38 -5.06
N ASP A 61 5.23 6.46 -5.80
CA ASP A 61 5.52 6.48 -7.21
C ASP A 61 6.51 7.60 -7.49
N GLY A 62 7.58 7.25 -8.17
CA GLY A 62 8.62 8.22 -8.47
C GLY A 62 8.26 9.22 -9.55
N GLY A 63 7.14 9.01 -10.20
CA GLY A 63 6.69 9.97 -11.21
C GLY A 63 7.33 9.81 -12.56
N GLN A 64 8.14 8.80 -12.72
CA GLN A 64 8.79 8.62 -13.99
C GLN A 64 8.05 7.73 -14.92
N HIS A 65 7.14 6.96 -14.37
CA HIS A 65 6.43 6.07 -15.19
C HIS A 65 5.10 6.55 -15.46
N ALA A 66 4.66 6.38 -16.63
CA ALA A 66 3.27 6.58 -16.93
C ALA A 66 2.49 5.43 -16.38
N HIS A 67 1.23 5.67 -16.22
CA HIS A 67 0.27 4.66 -15.90
C HIS A 67 0.33 3.55 -16.92
N ASN A 68 0.35 2.31 -16.51
CA ASN A 68 0.42 1.23 -17.47
C ASN A 68 -0.46 0.05 -17.06
N LEU A 69 -0.62 -0.85 -18.00
CA LEU A 69 -1.54 -1.95 -17.84
C LEU A 69 -1.16 -2.90 -16.72
N LYS A 70 0.13 -3.12 -16.53
CA LYS A 70 0.58 -4.00 -15.44
C LYS A 70 0.22 -3.44 -14.09
N ASP A 71 0.34 -2.14 -13.93
CA ASP A 71 -0.04 -1.49 -12.67
C ASP A 71 -1.52 -1.64 -12.43
N ASP A 72 -2.34 -1.52 -13.48
CA ASP A 72 -3.78 -1.70 -13.35
C ASP A 72 -4.13 -3.12 -12.92
N GLN A 73 -3.48 -4.10 -13.52
CA GLN A 73 -3.72 -5.50 -13.19
C GLN A 73 -3.34 -5.77 -11.74
N ARG A 74 -2.21 -5.23 -11.32
CA ARG A 74 -1.73 -5.41 -9.97
C ARG A 74 -2.73 -4.81 -8.98
N THR A 75 -3.16 -3.60 -9.23
CA THR A 75 -4.10 -2.92 -8.34
C THR A 75 -5.43 -3.65 -8.28
N ARG A 76 -5.94 -4.10 -9.43
CA ARG A 76 -7.19 -4.86 -9.44
C ARG A 76 -7.07 -6.15 -8.65
N TRP A 77 -5.94 -6.84 -8.80
CA TRP A 77 -5.76 -8.08 -8.07
C TRP A 77 -5.73 -7.80 -6.55
N LEU A 78 -5.00 -6.77 -6.14
CA LEU A 78 -4.94 -6.42 -4.72
C LEU A 78 -6.30 -6.02 -4.19
N ASN A 79 -7.07 -5.26 -4.98
CA ASN A 79 -8.43 -4.90 -4.59
C ASN A 79 -9.31 -6.14 -4.45
N ALA A 80 -9.14 -7.10 -5.33
CA ALA A 80 -9.91 -8.33 -5.27
C ALA A 80 -9.58 -9.15 -4.03
N GLN A 81 -8.39 -8.97 -3.48
CA GLN A 81 -8.01 -9.63 -2.22
C GLN A 81 -8.51 -8.86 -1.01
N GLY A 82 -9.22 -7.78 -1.21
CA GLY A 82 -9.79 -7.02 -0.11
C GLY A 82 -8.91 -5.89 0.39
N PHE A 83 -7.92 -5.48 -0.38
CA PHE A 83 -7.06 -4.38 0.01
C PHE A 83 -7.45 -3.11 -0.73
N ASP A 84 -7.30 -2.01 -0.05
CA ASP A 84 -7.43 -0.70 -0.64
C ASP A 84 -6.02 -0.20 -0.91
N VAL A 85 -5.82 0.48 -2.03
CA VAL A 85 -4.48 0.93 -2.41
C VAL A 85 -4.48 2.44 -2.53
N LEU A 86 -3.65 3.10 -1.71
CA LEU A 86 -3.41 4.53 -1.81
C LEU A 86 -2.07 4.75 -2.46
N ARG A 87 -2.02 5.66 -3.42
CA ARG A 87 -0.78 5.99 -4.08
C ARG A 87 -0.44 7.44 -3.85
N PHE A 88 0.84 7.70 -3.63
CA PHE A 88 1.36 9.05 -3.46
C PHE A 88 2.60 9.21 -4.31
N TRP A 89 2.83 10.41 -4.76
CA TRP A 89 4.07 10.74 -5.44
C TRP A 89 5.18 10.86 -4.41
N ASP A 90 6.37 10.43 -4.78
CA ASP A 90 7.54 10.60 -3.91
C ASP A 90 7.70 12.04 -3.47
N ASN A 91 7.52 12.98 -4.41
CA ASN A 91 7.65 14.39 -4.09
C ASN A 91 6.65 14.86 -3.06
N ASP A 92 5.45 14.31 -3.08
CA ASP A 92 4.46 14.69 -2.07
C ASP A 92 4.89 14.23 -0.69
N VAL A 93 5.46 13.04 -0.61
CA VAL A 93 5.96 12.54 0.67
C VAL A 93 7.08 13.43 1.19
N LEU A 94 7.98 13.84 0.30
CA LEU A 94 9.14 14.61 0.71
C LEU A 94 8.81 16.06 1.01
N ARG A 95 7.83 16.63 0.32
CA ARG A 95 7.52 18.06 0.47
C ARG A 95 6.28 18.34 1.27
N ASN A 96 5.34 17.41 1.32
CA ASN A 96 4.08 17.63 2.01
C ASN A 96 3.70 16.39 2.81
N ARG A 97 4.60 15.96 3.67
CA ARG A 97 4.37 14.77 4.47
C ARG A 97 3.10 14.86 5.29
N ASP A 98 2.83 16.03 5.85
CA ASP A 98 1.63 16.18 6.70
C ASP A 98 0.36 15.91 5.90
N GLY A 99 0.28 16.38 4.67
CA GLY A 99 -0.88 16.11 3.83
C GLY A 99 -1.00 14.64 3.48
N VAL A 100 0.12 13.98 3.24
CA VAL A 100 0.12 12.55 2.96
C VAL A 100 -0.36 11.79 4.19
N LEU A 101 0.18 12.11 5.36
CA LEU A 101 -0.22 11.44 6.59
C LEU A 101 -1.69 11.68 6.91
N GLN A 102 -2.20 12.87 6.63
CA GLN A 102 -3.60 13.17 6.84
C GLN A 102 -4.48 12.22 6.02
N LYS A 103 -4.15 11.99 4.78
CA LYS A 103 -4.92 11.08 3.94
C LYS A 103 -4.83 9.64 4.43
N ILE A 104 -3.67 9.24 4.89
CA ILE A 104 -3.50 7.91 5.43
C ILE A 104 -4.35 7.75 6.69
N ILE A 105 -4.30 8.73 7.58
CA ILE A 105 -5.08 8.68 8.81
C ILE A 105 -6.56 8.60 8.52
N GLU A 106 -7.02 9.39 7.56
CA GLU A 106 -8.44 9.35 7.17
C GLU A 106 -8.83 7.95 6.71
N ARG A 107 -7.99 7.32 5.90
CA ARG A 107 -8.27 5.97 5.45
C ARG A 107 -8.30 4.98 6.58
N LEU A 108 -7.38 5.11 7.52
CA LEU A 108 -7.30 4.17 8.65
C LEU A 108 -8.55 4.21 9.51
N HIS A 109 -9.27 5.33 9.51
CA HIS A 109 -10.47 5.47 10.31
C HIS A 109 -11.76 5.15 9.57
N LEU A 110 -11.65 4.71 8.32
CA LEU A 110 -12.81 4.24 7.58
C LEU A 110 -13.01 2.76 7.83
N PRO A 111 -14.21 2.25 7.56
CA PRO A 111 -14.44 0.80 7.65
C PRO A 111 -13.53 0.05 6.71
N LEU A 112 -13.36 -1.24 6.96
CA LEU A 112 -12.57 -2.09 6.09
C LEU A 112 -13.15 -2.09 4.69
N PRO A 113 -12.29 -2.17 3.68
CA PRO A 113 -12.78 -2.22 2.31
C PRO A 113 -13.50 -3.54 2.05
N ILE A 114 -14.49 -3.49 1.18
CA ILE A 114 -15.22 -4.67 0.79
C ILE A 114 -14.69 -5.11 -0.56
N PRO A 115 -14.15 -6.32 -0.67
CA PRO A 115 -13.60 -6.74 -1.96
C PRO A 115 -14.70 -6.89 -2.98
N PRO A 116 -14.40 -6.60 -4.20
CA PRO A 116 -15.35 -6.90 -5.25
C PRO A 116 -15.49 -8.39 -5.31
N HIS A 117 -16.72 -8.96 -5.57
CA HIS A 117 -16.80 -10.24 -5.52
C HIS A 117 -17.48 -10.81 -6.58
N LYS A 118 -17.08 -11.91 -6.93
CA LYS A 118 -17.62 -12.49 -7.89
C LYS A 118 -18.92 -12.70 -7.69
N GLY A 119 -19.58 -12.47 -8.25
CA GLY A 119 -20.81 -12.75 -8.13
C GLY A 119 -21.60 -11.96 -7.40
N GLU A 120 -21.43 -11.55 -6.82
CA GLU A 120 -22.17 -10.91 -6.13
C GLU A 120 -22.15 -9.78 -6.17
N GLY A 121 -21.85 -9.51 -6.48
CA GLY A 121 -21.70 -8.44 -6.49
C GLY A 121 -22.71 -7.64 -6.16
N ILE A 122 -23.16 -7.80 -5.90
CA ILE A 122 -23.86 -7.19 -5.78
C ILE A 122 -24.52 -6.82 -4.88
N GLU A 123 -24.73 -7.00 -4.43
CA GLU A 123 -25.34 -6.74 -3.64
C GLU A 123 -25.38 -5.90 -3.05
N PRO A 124 -25.90 -5.52 -3.00
CA PRO A 124 -25.88 -4.57 -2.50
C PRO A 124 -26.02 -4.48 -1.31
N ARG A 125 -25.71 -4.48 -0.91
CA ARG A 125 -25.70 -4.41 0.11
C ARG A 125 -26.28 -3.57 0.58
N VAL A 126 -26.66 -3.42 0.84
CA VAL A 126 -27.10 -2.77 1.22
C VAL A 126 -27.20 -2.62 1.82
#